data_c423aacfa76acebae0553344a6d40433
#
_entry.id   c423aacfa76acebae0553344a6d40433
#
_cell.length_a   1.000
_cell.length_b   1.000
_cell.length_c   1.000
_cell.angle_alpha   90.00
_cell.angle_beta   90.00
_cell.angle_gamma   90.00
#
_symmetry.space_group_name_H-M   'P 1'
#
loop_
_entity.id
_entity.type
_entity.pdbx_description
1 polymer ?
#
loop_
_entity_poly.entity_id
_entity_poly.type
_entity_poly.pdbx_seq_one_letter_code
_entity_poly.pdbx_strand_id
1 'polypeptide(L)'
;SYAEKNPDTRWVLGRGWNQVLWISKEFPTKSSLDKVIADRPIWLSRIDGHAGWANSKALKLAGIDKNTPDPEGGKIIRDQNGEATGVLIDAAMSLVENKIPPLNKKERKTALKLAFDHLISLGITSVHDAGVDFETYKLMLELSDKNRIPLRVYAMLSGADPRLEAMLKFGKVNQPFLKIQSVKLYTDGALGSRGAALLEPYSDEPDNKGLLLTTADKLGQYLALITKYGFQTNIHAIGGAANHMVLEKLSKLDKERSAKTLRH
;
A
#
# COMPACT_ATOMS: atom_id res chain seq x y z
N SER A 1 -17.53 -2.63 21.42
CA SER A 1 -16.63 -2.35 20.27
C SER A 1 -15.30 -3.09 20.42
N TYR A 2 -14.48 -3.13 19.34
CA TYR A 2 -13.11 -3.68 19.41
C TYR A 2 -12.27 -2.96 20.46
N ALA A 3 -12.40 -1.67 20.52
CA ALA A 3 -11.63 -0.81 21.43
C ALA A 3 -11.94 -1.04 22.91
N GLU A 4 -13.17 -1.34 23.25
CA GLU A 4 -13.57 -1.70 24.63
C GLU A 4 -12.97 -3.06 25.05
N LYS A 5 -12.95 -4.02 24.10
CA LYS A 5 -12.34 -5.34 24.33
C LYS A 5 -10.82 -5.32 24.40
N ASN A 6 -10.19 -4.24 23.91
CA ASN A 6 -8.75 -4.06 23.83
C ASN A 6 -8.34 -2.68 24.38
N PRO A 7 -8.51 -2.43 25.69
CA PRO A 7 -8.28 -1.11 26.30
C PRO A 7 -6.81 -0.67 26.21
N ASP A 8 -5.86 -1.61 26.21
CA ASP A 8 -4.42 -1.33 26.22
C ASP A 8 -3.84 -1.04 24.83
N THR A 9 -4.63 -1.13 23.75
CA THR A 9 -4.12 -0.82 22.41
C THR A 9 -3.89 0.67 22.27
N ARG A 10 -2.66 1.05 21.89
CA ARG A 10 -2.29 2.44 21.67
C ARG A 10 -2.96 3.06 20.45
N TRP A 11 -3.20 2.26 19.41
CA TRP A 11 -3.89 2.63 18.18
C TRP A 11 -5.06 1.67 17.92
N VAL A 12 -6.17 2.21 17.47
CA VAL A 12 -7.28 1.41 16.95
C VAL A 12 -7.14 1.34 15.44
N LEU A 13 -6.80 0.16 14.96
CA LEU A 13 -6.59 -0.09 13.54
C LEU A 13 -7.72 -0.92 12.97
N GLY A 14 -8.13 -0.61 11.74
CA GLY A 14 -9.16 -1.35 11.04
C GLY A 14 -9.05 -1.21 9.53
N ARG A 15 -9.85 -1.98 8.81
CA ARG A 15 -9.82 -2.00 7.34
C ARG A 15 -11.21 -2.33 6.77
N GLY A 16 -11.43 -1.91 5.52
CA GLY A 16 -12.53 -2.43 4.72
C GLY A 16 -13.71 -1.47 4.56
N TRP A 17 -13.60 -0.21 5.00
CA TRP A 17 -14.65 0.76 4.71
C TRP A 17 -14.70 1.08 3.20
N ASN A 18 -15.92 1.34 2.71
CA ASN A 18 -16.16 1.66 1.31
C ASN A 18 -17.38 2.59 1.21
N GLN A 19 -17.13 3.89 1.05
CA GLN A 19 -18.19 4.89 1.00
C GLN A 19 -19.13 4.71 -0.20
N VAL A 20 -18.67 4.10 -1.29
CA VAL A 20 -19.50 3.87 -2.49
C VAL A 20 -20.71 2.99 -2.19
N LEU A 21 -20.62 2.15 -1.15
CA LEU A 21 -21.73 1.31 -0.68
C LEU A 21 -22.67 2.02 0.30
N TRP A 22 -22.34 3.23 0.74
CA TRP A 22 -23.16 4.00 1.67
C TRP A 22 -24.21 4.84 0.91
N ILE A 23 -25.28 5.20 1.59
CA ILE A 23 -26.37 5.99 0.99
C ILE A 23 -25.84 7.35 0.48
N SER A 24 -25.00 8.03 1.28
CA SER A 24 -24.41 9.33 0.91
C SER A 24 -23.38 9.24 -0.21
N LYS A 25 -22.69 8.08 -0.34
CA LYS A 25 -21.53 7.87 -1.21
C LYS A 25 -20.36 8.86 -0.99
N GLU A 26 -20.44 9.71 0.02
CA GLU A 26 -19.44 10.71 0.35
C GLU A 26 -18.34 10.14 1.25
N PHE A 27 -17.16 10.76 1.21
CA PHE A 27 -16.11 10.43 2.16
C PHE A 27 -16.55 10.69 3.60
N PRO A 28 -16.16 9.83 4.56
CA PRO A 28 -16.46 10.02 5.96
C PRO A 28 -15.65 11.18 6.56
N THR A 29 -16.04 11.63 7.75
CA THR A 29 -15.30 12.65 8.48
C THR A 29 -14.77 12.14 9.82
N LYS A 30 -13.69 12.77 10.32
CA LYS A 30 -13.12 12.51 11.65
C LYS A 30 -14.15 12.51 12.77
N SER A 31 -15.17 13.38 12.66
CA SER A 31 -16.21 13.53 13.68
C SER A 31 -16.99 12.24 13.97
N SER A 32 -17.17 11.38 12.96
CA SER A 32 -17.85 10.09 13.15
C SER A 32 -17.03 9.14 14.02
N LEU A 33 -15.70 9.18 13.90
CA LEU A 33 -14.79 8.38 14.74
C LEU A 33 -14.64 9.01 16.14
N ASP A 34 -14.53 10.32 16.22
CA ASP A 34 -14.39 11.05 17.49
C ASP A 34 -15.57 10.83 18.43
N LYS A 35 -16.79 10.69 17.87
CA LYS A 35 -18.00 10.33 18.65
C LYS A 35 -17.92 8.97 19.33
N VAL A 36 -17.13 8.06 18.77
CA VAL A 36 -16.97 6.69 19.30
C VAL A 36 -15.76 6.61 20.23
N ILE A 37 -14.61 7.17 19.82
CA ILE A 37 -13.35 7.16 20.58
C ILE A 37 -12.59 8.45 20.27
N ALA A 38 -12.52 9.37 21.21
CA ALA A 38 -11.81 10.64 21.06
C ALA A 38 -10.39 10.61 21.68
N ASP A 39 -10.16 9.75 22.66
CA ASP A 39 -8.93 9.71 23.48
C ASP A 39 -7.80 8.87 22.89
N ARG A 40 -8.13 7.94 21.98
CA ARG A 40 -7.16 7.07 21.27
C ARG A 40 -7.11 7.37 19.78
N PRO A 41 -5.94 7.29 19.13
CA PRO A 41 -5.84 7.46 17.69
C PRO A 41 -6.48 6.26 16.96
N ILE A 42 -7.28 6.59 15.94
CA ILE A 42 -7.95 5.62 15.06
C ILE A 42 -7.41 5.79 13.65
N TRP A 43 -7.08 4.67 12.99
CA TRP A 43 -6.73 4.62 11.58
C TRP A 43 -7.44 3.45 10.89
N LEU A 44 -8.27 3.75 9.91
CA LEU A 44 -9.05 2.76 9.17
C LEU A 44 -8.70 2.84 7.68
N SER A 45 -8.11 1.78 7.13
CA SER A 45 -7.80 1.70 5.70
C SER A 45 -9.06 1.36 4.88
N ARG A 46 -9.23 2.03 3.74
CA ARG A 46 -10.28 1.71 2.77
C ARG A 46 -10.07 0.32 2.19
N ILE A 47 -11.13 -0.26 1.66
CA ILE A 47 -11.10 -1.62 1.10
C ILE A 47 -10.04 -1.82 0.01
N ASP A 48 -9.82 -0.81 -0.84
CA ASP A 48 -8.81 -0.81 -1.90
C ASP A 48 -7.38 -0.53 -1.43
N GLY A 49 -7.21 -0.02 -0.18
CA GLY A 49 -5.90 0.33 0.36
C GLY A 49 -5.36 1.69 -0.11
N HIS A 50 -6.13 2.47 -0.88
CA HIS A 50 -5.73 3.77 -1.45
C HIS A 50 -6.33 4.98 -0.71
N ALA A 51 -7.03 4.77 0.38
CA ALA A 51 -7.47 5.82 1.29
C ALA A 51 -7.42 5.34 2.74
N GLY A 52 -7.15 6.27 3.64
CA GLY A 52 -7.18 6.04 5.07
C GLY A 52 -8.08 7.07 5.78
N TRP A 53 -8.73 6.65 6.85
CA TRP A 53 -9.63 7.49 7.64
C TRP A 53 -9.13 7.56 9.07
N ALA A 54 -8.76 8.77 9.48
CA ALA A 54 -8.20 9.12 10.77
C ALA A 54 -9.23 9.87 11.63
N ASN A 55 -9.19 9.67 12.95
CA ASN A 55 -9.86 10.55 13.89
C ASN A 55 -9.00 11.79 14.21
N SER A 56 -9.56 12.75 14.95
CA SER A 56 -8.85 13.98 15.35
C SER A 56 -7.57 13.70 16.13
N LYS A 57 -7.54 12.65 16.95
CA LYS A 57 -6.36 12.26 17.73
C LYS A 57 -5.22 11.76 16.84
N ALA A 58 -5.53 10.97 15.82
CA ALA A 58 -4.55 10.48 14.85
C ALA A 58 -3.98 11.60 13.99
N LEU A 59 -4.83 12.52 13.49
CA LEU A 59 -4.39 13.72 12.75
C LEU A 59 -3.44 14.59 13.61
N LYS A 60 -3.80 14.84 14.87
CA LYS A 60 -2.95 15.60 15.79
C LYS A 60 -1.58 14.94 16.02
N LEU A 61 -1.53 13.62 16.21
CA LEU A 61 -0.28 12.88 16.35
C LEU A 61 0.57 12.90 15.06
N ALA A 62 -0.09 12.95 13.91
CA ALA A 62 0.57 13.08 12.62
C ALA A 62 1.07 14.52 12.32
N GLY A 63 0.64 15.51 13.12
CA GLY A 63 0.96 16.93 12.89
C GLY A 63 0.18 17.50 11.69
N ILE A 64 -0.97 16.94 11.38
CA ILE A 64 -1.81 17.37 10.25
C ILE A 64 -2.79 18.43 10.71
N ASP A 65 -2.70 19.61 10.10
CA ASP A 65 -3.57 20.75 10.29
C ASP A 65 -3.99 21.36 8.93
N LYS A 66 -4.66 22.52 8.99
CA LYS A 66 -5.10 23.25 7.78
C LYS A 66 -3.94 23.74 6.89
N ASN A 67 -2.74 23.93 7.46
CA ASN A 67 -1.57 24.44 6.75
C ASN A 67 -0.65 23.32 6.23
N THR A 68 -0.90 22.07 6.62
CA THR A 68 -0.10 20.92 6.16
C THR A 68 -0.27 20.77 4.65
N PRO A 69 0.79 20.84 3.83
CA PRO A 69 0.66 20.68 2.38
C PRO A 69 0.33 19.22 2.01
N ASP A 70 -0.31 19.05 0.89
CA ASP A 70 -0.46 17.73 0.28
C ASP A 70 0.92 17.21 -0.16
N PRO A 71 1.31 15.99 0.20
CA PRO A 71 2.56 15.42 -0.29
C PRO A 71 2.46 15.05 -1.78
N GLU A 72 3.60 14.97 -2.46
CA GLU A 72 3.64 14.48 -3.84
C GLU A 72 3.00 13.08 -3.95
N GLY A 73 2.06 12.92 -4.86
CA GLY A 73 1.29 11.68 -5.04
C GLY A 73 0.26 11.39 -3.93
N GLY A 74 -0.11 12.38 -3.13
CA GLY A 74 -1.10 12.23 -2.06
C GLY A 74 -2.00 13.46 -1.91
N LYS A 75 -3.18 13.25 -1.28
CA LYS A 75 -4.14 14.32 -1.03
C LYS A 75 -4.73 14.19 0.37
N ILE A 76 -4.78 15.30 1.10
CA ILE A 76 -5.51 15.45 2.36
C ILE A 76 -6.89 16.01 2.02
N ILE A 77 -7.95 15.27 2.27
CA ILE A 77 -9.32 15.74 2.00
C ILE A 77 -9.68 16.79 3.05
N ARG A 78 -10.10 17.96 2.58
CA ARG A 78 -10.39 19.16 3.39
C ARG A 78 -11.83 19.59 3.25
N ASP A 79 -12.34 20.24 4.30
CA ASP A 79 -13.65 20.90 4.26
C ASP A 79 -13.54 22.31 3.65
N GLN A 80 -14.68 23.03 3.61
CA GLN A 80 -14.79 24.40 3.06
C GLN A 80 -13.92 25.43 3.83
N ASN A 81 -13.51 25.12 5.07
CA ASN A 81 -12.66 25.98 5.91
C ASN A 81 -11.17 25.62 5.77
N GLY A 82 -10.83 24.67 4.92
CA GLY A 82 -9.48 24.15 4.74
C GLY A 82 -9.04 23.15 5.83
N GLU A 83 -9.92 22.75 6.75
CA GLU A 83 -9.60 21.78 7.80
C GLU A 83 -9.58 20.34 7.26
N ALA A 84 -8.61 19.55 7.69
CA ALA A 84 -8.55 18.13 7.32
C ALA A 84 -9.79 17.38 7.85
N THR A 85 -10.52 16.73 6.93
CA THR A 85 -11.74 15.98 7.27
C THR A 85 -11.46 14.67 8.00
N GLY A 86 -10.25 14.14 7.87
CA GLY A 86 -9.82 12.85 8.40
C GLY A 86 -9.48 11.84 7.31
N VAL A 87 -9.88 12.08 6.05
CA VAL A 87 -9.53 11.19 4.93
C VAL A 87 -8.24 11.65 4.26
N LEU A 88 -7.33 10.68 4.09
CA LEU A 88 -6.05 10.84 3.41
C LEU A 88 -5.98 9.85 2.25
N ILE A 89 -5.51 10.32 1.10
CA ILE A 89 -5.43 9.53 -0.14
C ILE A 89 -3.96 9.24 -0.47
N ASP A 90 -3.67 8.01 -0.87
CA ASP A 90 -2.39 7.53 -1.40
C ASP A 90 -1.18 7.97 -0.55
N ALA A 91 -0.22 8.71 -1.09
CA ALA A 91 1.00 9.10 -0.37
C ALA A 91 0.71 9.90 0.91
N ALA A 92 -0.43 10.60 1.02
CA ALA A 92 -0.81 11.30 2.24
C ALA A 92 -1.11 10.35 3.41
N MET A 93 -1.48 9.09 3.14
CA MET A 93 -1.69 8.07 4.18
C MET A 93 -0.45 7.88 5.04
N SER A 94 0.74 7.97 4.45
CA SER A 94 2.03 7.80 5.13
C SER A 94 2.25 8.83 6.26
N LEU A 95 1.62 10.01 6.19
CA LEU A 95 1.70 11.02 7.26
C LEU A 95 1.18 10.48 8.60
N VAL A 96 0.14 9.65 8.56
CA VAL A 96 -0.42 8.98 9.74
C VAL A 96 0.25 7.62 9.97
N GLU A 97 0.43 6.82 8.93
CA GLU A 97 0.97 5.45 9.04
C GLU A 97 2.37 5.42 9.66
N ASN A 98 3.22 6.42 9.37
CA ASN A 98 4.54 6.58 9.98
C ASN A 98 4.52 6.87 11.50
N LYS A 99 3.34 7.19 12.06
CA LYS A 99 3.15 7.39 13.51
C LYS A 99 2.64 6.12 14.22
N ILE A 100 2.19 5.14 13.45
CA ILE A 100 1.75 3.85 13.98
C ILE A 100 3.00 3.04 14.34
N PRO A 101 3.15 2.58 15.59
CA PRO A 101 4.29 1.77 15.98
C PRO A 101 4.38 0.51 15.12
N PRO A 102 5.57 0.19 14.55
CA PRO A 102 5.73 -1.02 13.75
C PRO A 102 5.57 -2.27 14.62
N LEU A 103 5.04 -3.33 14.04
CA LEU A 103 4.98 -4.64 14.69
C LEU A 103 6.40 -5.13 15.02
N ASN A 104 6.61 -5.59 16.24
CA ASN A 104 7.84 -6.29 16.59
C ASN A 104 7.88 -7.69 15.93
N LYS A 105 9.04 -8.36 15.99
CA LYS A 105 9.23 -9.68 15.35
C LYS A 105 8.22 -10.73 15.83
N LYS A 106 7.87 -10.75 17.12
CA LYS A 106 6.93 -11.72 17.70
C LYS A 106 5.50 -11.46 17.18
N GLU A 107 5.08 -10.20 17.19
CA GLU A 107 3.77 -9.78 16.68
C GLU A 107 3.63 -10.09 15.18
N ARG A 108 4.65 -9.74 14.38
CA ARG A 108 4.69 -10.04 12.94
C ARG A 108 4.59 -11.55 12.66
N LYS A 109 5.31 -12.36 13.43
CA LYS A 109 5.23 -13.83 13.33
C LYS A 109 3.84 -14.36 13.68
N THR A 110 3.20 -13.81 14.72
CA THR A 110 1.83 -14.16 15.10
C THR A 110 0.86 -13.76 13.99
N ALA A 111 0.99 -12.56 13.41
CA ALA A 111 0.15 -12.08 12.32
C ALA A 111 0.26 -12.99 11.08
N LEU A 112 1.48 -13.36 10.67
CA LEU A 112 1.68 -14.30 9.55
C LEU A 112 1.05 -15.67 9.83
N LYS A 113 1.23 -16.20 11.04
CA LYS A 113 0.60 -17.48 11.41
C LYS A 113 -0.92 -17.41 11.31
N LEU A 114 -1.54 -16.38 11.87
CA LEU A 114 -2.99 -16.18 11.80
C LEU A 114 -3.48 -16.05 10.36
N ALA A 115 -2.73 -15.34 9.51
CA ALA A 115 -3.06 -15.21 8.09
C ALA A 115 -3.00 -16.58 7.38
N PHE A 116 -1.96 -17.36 7.62
CA PHE A 116 -1.84 -18.71 7.05
C PHE A 116 -2.95 -19.64 7.53
N ASP A 117 -3.23 -19.66 8.83
CA ASP A 117 -4.30 -20.48 9.40
C ASP A 117 -5.67 -20.12 8.79
N HIS A 118 -5.93 -18.83 8.62
CA HIS A 118 -7.16 -18.35 7.98
C HIS A 118 -7.26 -18.77 6.51
N LEU A 119 -6.22 -18.56 5.73
CA LEU A 119 -6.19 -18.96 4.31
C LEU A 119 -6.43 -20.46 4.14
N ILE A 120 -5.78 -21.29 4.95
CA ILE A 120 -5.94 -22.74 4.91
C ILE A 120 -7.37 -23.14 5.30
N SER A 121 -7.97 -22.48 6.30
CA SER A 121 -9.36 -22.78 6.71
C SER A 121 -10.37 -22.52 5.59
N LEU A 122 -10.01 -21.71 4.61
CA LEU A 122 -10.79 -21.44 3.39
C LEU A 122 -10.42 -22.34 2.20
N GLY A 123 -9.51 -23.32 2.40
CA GLY A 123 -9.04 -24.21 1.34
C GLY A 123 -8.03 -23.57 0.38
N ILE A 124 -7.48 -22.39 0.70
CA ILE A 124 -6.50 -21.70 -0.14
C ILE A 124 -5.13 -22.35 0.05
N THR A 125 -4.52 -22.79 -1.04
CA THR A 125 -3.23 -23.50 -1.06
C THR A 125 -2.07 -22.70 -1.62
N SER A 126 -2.35 -21.58 -2.27
CA SER A 126 -1.35 -20.66 -2.85
C SER A 126 -1.82 -19.22 -2.78
N VAL A 127 -0.90 -18.31 -2.49
CA VAL A 127 -1.17 -16.86 -2.48
C VAL A 127 -0.03 -16.08 -3.11
N HIS A 128 -0.37 -14.90 -3.62
CA HIS A 128 0.60 -13.86 -3.97
C HIS A 128 0.53 -12.75 -2.91
N ASP A 129 1.68 -12.39 -2.33
CA ASP A 129 1.80 -11.27 -1.42
C ASP A 129 2.46 -10.10 -2.18
N ALA A 130 1.66 -9.07 -2.47
CA ALA A 130 2.03 -7.99 -3.36
C ALA A 130 2.64 -6.80 -2.59
N GLY A 131 3.81 -6.99 -1.99
CA GLY A 131 4.55 -5.88 -1.39
C GLY A 131 5.10 -6.15 0.00
N VAL A 132 5.88 -7.20 0.19
CA VAL A 132 6.52 -7.50 1.48
C VAL A 132 7.65 -6.52 1.79
N ASP A 133 7.64 -5.98 3.01
CA ASP A 133 8.71 -5.17 3.56
C ASP A 133 9.93 -6.03 3.98
N PHE A 134 11.05 -5.39 4.26
CA PHE A 134 12.29 -6.06 4.63
C PHE A 134 12.16 -6.94 5.88
N GLU A 135 11.41 -6.53 6.89
CA GLU A 135 11.25 -7.31 8.11
C GLU A 135 10.38 -8.56 7.88
N THR A 136 9.33 -8.44 7.06
CA THR A 136 8.52 -9.58 6.62
C THR A 136 9.33 -10.51 5.71
N TYR A 137 10.13 -9.96 4.79
CA TYR A 137 11.05 -10.71 3.94
C TYR A 137 11.99 -11.59 4.78
N LYS A 138 12.69 -11.02 5.77
CA LYS A 138 13.58 -11.79 6.66
C LYS A 138 12.85 -12.88 7.43
N LEU A 139 11.65 -12.56 7.91
CA LEU A 139 10.85 -13.53 8.66
C LEU A 139 10.35 -14.67 7.76
N MET A 140 9.95 -14.38 6.52
CA MET A 140 9.56 -15.41 5.56
C MET A 140 10.72 -16.35 5.22
N LEU A 141 11.94 -15.83 5.05
CA LEU A 141 13.14 -16.67 4.88
C LEU A 141 13.34 -17.58 6.08
N GLU A 142 13.34 -17.04 7.31
CA GLU A 142 13.49 -17.84 8.54
C GLU A 142 12.42 -18.94 8.66
N LEU A 143 11.18 -18.63 8.31
CA LEU A 143 10.08 -19.62 8.37
C LEU A 143 10.21 -20.69 7.29
N SER A 144 10.67 -20.31 6.09
CA SER A 144 10.89 -21.23 4.99
C SER A 144 12.02 -22.21 5.28
N ASP A 145 13.15 -21.72 5.80
CA ASP A 145 14.29 -22.57 6.20
C ASP A 145 13.91 -23.60 7.27
N LYS A 146 12.91 -23.30 8.08
CA LYS A 146 12.38 -24.19 9.12
C LYS A 146 11.19 -25.03 8.67
N ASN A 147 10.83 -25.00 7.37
CA ASN A 147 9.64 -25.65 6.82
C ASN A 147 8.34 -25.29 7.55
N ARG A 148 8.17 -23.99 7.90
CA ARG A 148 7.03 -23.47 8.67
C ARG A 148 6.06 -22.60 7.86
N ILE A 149 6.22 -22.56 6.55
CA ILE A 149 5.24 -21.94 5.63
C ILE A 149 4.32 -23.06 5.13
N PRO A 150 3.04 -23.07 5.51
CA PRO A 150 2.16 -24.22 5.30
C PRO A 150 1.42 -24.20 3.95
N LEU A 151 1.53 -23.12 3.18
CA LEU A 151 0.95 -22.96 1.85
C LEU A 151 1.97 -22.26 0.92
N ARG A 152 1.77 -22.35 -0.40
CA ARG A 152 2.70 -21.73 -1.36
C ARG A 152 2.52 -20.20 -1.36
N VAL A 153 3.62 -19.48 -1.12
CA VAL A 153 3.65 -18.02 -1.15
C VAL A 153 4.58 -17.55 -2.28
N TYR A 154 4.03 -16.77 -3.20
CA TYR A 154 4.80 -15.96 -4.13
C TYR A 154 4.83 -14.52 -3.58
N ALA A 155 5.93 -14.15 -2.93
CA ALA A 155 6.09 -12.83 -2.35
C ALA A 155 6.81 -11.90 -3.33
N MET A 156 6.26 -10.69 -3.50
CA MET A 156 6.85 -9.60 -4.28
C MET A 156 7.49 -8.62 -3.30
N LEU A 157 8.75 -8.25 -3.50
CA LEU A 157 9.40 -7.25 -2.65
C LEU A 157 8.72 -5.89 -2.80
N SER A 158 8.56 -5.15 -1.71
CA SER A 158 8.03 -3.78 -1.78
C SER A 158 9.03 -2.83 -2.42
N GLY A 159 8.67 -2.19 -3.54
CA GLY A 159 9.46 -1.15 -4.15
C GLY A 159 9.57 0.13 -3.31
N ALA A 160 8.63 0.32 -2.36
CA ALA A 160 8.65 1.44 -1.43
C ALA A 160 9.57 1.23 -0.22
N ASP A 161 10.06 0.00 0.04
CA ASP A 161 10.99 -0.22 1.15
C ASP A 161 12.37 0.40 0.81
N PRO A 162 12.90 1.28 1.67
CA PRO A 162 14.19 1.93 1.43
C PRO A 162 15.37 0.94 1.35
N ARG A 163 15.18 -0.30 1.80
CA ARG A 163 16.16 -1.39 1.75
C ARG A 163 15.97 -2.31 0.53
N LEU A 164 15.17 -1.88 -0.47
CA LEU A 164 14.90 -2.69 -1.67
C LEU A 164 16.20 -3.20 -2.30
N GLU A 165 17.19 -2.33 -2.53
CA GLU A 165 18.45 -2.76 -3.16
C GLU A 165 19.19 -3.81 -2.32
N ALA A 166 19.15 -3.72 -1.00
CA ALA A 166 19.71 -4.75 -0.13
C ALA A 166 19.00 -6.10 -0.32
N MET A 167 17.65 -6.10 -0.41
CA MET A 167 16.89 -7.31 -0.68
C MET A 167 17.23 -7.91 -2.06
N LEU A 168 17.36 -7.07 -3.09
CA LEU A 168 17.73 -7.52 -4.44
C LEU A 168 19.14 -8.14 -4.48
N LYS A 169 20.10 -7.63 -3.70
CA LYS A 169 21.46 -8.17 -3.59
C LYS A 169 21.50 -9.58 -3.00
N PHE A 170 20.57 -9.96 -2.13
CA PHE A 170 20.46 -11.34 -1.64
C PHE A 170 20.04 -12.34 -2.73
N GLY A 171 19.47 -11.85 -3.84
CA GLY A 171 19.06 -12.67 -4.95
C GLY A 171 17.65 -13.25 -4.81
N LYS A 172 17.23 -13.98 -5.84
CA LYS A 172 15.91 -14.61 -5.90
C LYS A 172 15.81 -15.82 -4.98
N VAL A 173 14.65 -16.01 -4.39
CA VAL A 173 14.30 -17.19 -3.59
C VAL A 173 13.40 -18.11 -4.44
N ASN A 174 13.75 -19.39 -4.48
CA ASN A 174 12.98 -20.41 -5.19
C ASN A 174 12.94 -21.71 -4.36
N GLN A 175 12.16 -21.68 -3.30
CA GLN A 175 11.92 -22.82 -2.41
C GLN A 175 10.51 -23.40 -2.66
N PRO A 176 10.21 -24.63 -2.24
CA PRO A 176 8.92 -25.28 -2.52
C PRO A 176 7.69 -24.48 -2.11
N PHE A 177 7.77 -23.81 -0.95
CA PHE A 177 6.67 -23.04 -0.40
C PHE A 177 6.91 -21.52 -0.37
N LEU A 178 8.09 -21.05 -0.80
CA LEU A 178 8.40 -19.62 -0.87
C LEU A 178 9.13 -19.28 -2.16
N LYS A 179 8.54 -18.41 -2.97
CA LYS A 179 9.19 -17.79 -4.13
C LYS A 179 9.22 -16.29 -3.95
N ILE A 180 10.40 -15.67 -4.18
CA ILE A 180 10.59 -14.23 -4.19
C ILE A 180 11.41 -13.91 -5.43
N GLN A 181 10.74 -13.46 -6.49
CA GLN A 181 11.36 -13.30 -7.83
C GLN A 181 10.96 -11.98 -8.50
N SER A 182 10.17 -11.16 -7.80
CA SER A 182 9.66 -9.91 -8.36
C SER A 182 9.57 -8.79 -7.32
N VAL A 183 9.38 -7.58 -7.83
CA VAL A 183 9.17 -6.36 -7.04
C VAL A 183 7.82 -5.77 -7.39
N LYS A 184 7.06 -5.34 -6.40
CA LYS A 184 5.79 -4.62 -6.54
C LYS A 184 6.03 -3.12 -6.52
N LEU A 185 5.55 -2.44 -7.55
CA LEU A 185 5.54 -0.99 -7.69
C LEU A 185 4.12 -0.47 -7.80
N TYR A 186 3.92 0.81 -7.51
CA TYR A 186 2.66 1.51 -7.67
C TYR A 186 2.90 2.79 -8.47
N THR A 187 2.15 2.99 -9.55
CA THR A 187 2.25 4.20 -10.37
C THR A 187 1.12 5.18 -10.13
N ASP A 188 -0.04 4.71 -9.68
CA ASP A 188 -1.18 5.53 -9.31
C ASP A 188 -2.04 4.88 -8.23
N GLY A 189 -3.13 5.52 -7.86
CA GLY A 189 -4.10 5.04 -6.89
C GLY A 189 -5.25 4.25 -7.52
N ALA A 190 -6.44 4.34 -6.93
CA ALA A 190 -7.63 3.61 -7.35
C ALA A 190 -8.79 4.55 -7.76
N LEU A 191 -9.72 4.05 -8.62
CA LEU A 191 -10.87 4.83 -9.07
C LEU A 191 -11.79 5.25 -7.91
N GLY A 192 -12.07 4.32 -6.98
CA GLY A 192 -13.00 4.58 -5.88
C GLY A 192 -12.52 5.60 -4.86
N SER A 193 -11.22 5.81 -4.73
CA SER A 193 -10.58 6.85 -3.91
C SER A 193 -10.23 8.11 -4.70
N ARG A 194 -10.52 8.17 -6.01
CA ARG A 194 -10.18 9.28 -6.92
C ARG A 194 -8.66 9.50 -7.11
N GLY A 195 -7.85 8.47 -6.82
CA GLY A 195 -6.40 8.50 -6.96
C GLY A 195 -5.87 7.90 -8.27
N ALA A 196 -6.68 7.16 -9.04
CA ALA A 196 -6.26 6.62 -10.34
C ALA A 196 -5.97 7.76 -11.33
N ALA A 197 -4.76 7.78 -11.93
CA ALA A 197 -4.32 8.84 -12.84
C ALA A 197 -4.94 8.66 -14.22
N LEU A 198 -5.90 9.53 -14.54
CA LEU A 198 -6.68 9.51 -15.78
C LEU A 198 -6.10 10.48 -16.82
N LEU A 199 -6.36 10.23 -18.10
CA LEU A 199 -6.08 11.18 -19.20
C LEU A 199 -7.03 12.37 -19.15
N GLU A 200 -8.32 12.11 -18.91
CA GLU A 200 -9.36 13.12 -18.74
C GLU A 200 -9.82 13.17 -17.27
N PRO A 201 -10.41 14.27 -16.82
CA PRO A 201 -10.94 14.38 -15.45
C PRO A 201 -12.00 13.31 -15.14
N TYR A 202 -12.19 13.03 -13.86
CA TYR A 202 -13.32 12.23 -13.40
C TYR A 202 -14.63 12.92 -13.79
N SER A 203 -15.62 12.15 -14.27
CA SER A 203 -16.93 12.67 -14.72
C SER A 203 -17.73 13.34 -13.61
N ASP A 204 -17.49 12.93 -12.37
CA ASP A 204 -18.11 13.47 -11.15
C ASP A 204 -17.20 14.41 -10.35
N GLU A 205 -15.94 14.62 -10.77
CA GLU A 205 -14.99 15.58 -10.22
C GLU A 205 -14.19 16.23 -11.36
N PRO A 206 -14.76 17.24 -12.07
CA PRO A 206 -14.15 17.81 -13.28
C PRO A 206 -12.76 18.46 -13.11
N ASP A 207 -12.39 18.81 -11.90
CA ASP A 207 -11.06 19.39 -11.57
C ASP A 207 -10.03 18.34 -11.12
N ASN A 208 -10.40 17.06 -11.10
CA ASN A 208 -9.57 15.97 -10.61
C ASN A 208 -9.26 14.96 -11.72
N LYS A 209 -7.98 14.74 -11.99
CA LYS A 209 -7.48 13.69 -12.91
C LYS A 209 -6.78 12.53 -12.17
N GLY A 210 -6.85 12.48 -10.85
CA GLY A 210 -6.11 11.53 -10.02
C GLY A 210 -4.66 11.94 -9.80
N LEU A 211 -3.85 10.98 -9.32
CA LEU A 211 -2.50 11.24 -8.84
C LEU A 211 -1.51 10.18 -9.37
N LEU A 212 -0.34 10.60 -9.81
CA LEU A 212 0.79 9.70 -10.01
C LEU A 212 1.56 9.56 -8.69
N LEU A 213 1.65 8.33 -8.18
CA LEU A 213 2.44 7.98 -6.99
C LEU A 213 3.93 7.87 -7.31
N THR A 214 4.25 7.55 -8.55
CA THR A 214 5.61 7.38 -9.04
C THR A 214 5.74 8.16 -10.34
N THR A 215 6.68 9.12 -10.39
CA THR A 215 6.97 9.86 -11.61
C THR A 215 7.59 8.97 -12.67
N ALA A 216 7.52 9.38 -13.95
CA ALA A 216 8.09 8.65 -15.07
C ALA A 216 9.60 8.38 -14.90
N ASP A 217 10.36 9.35 -14.37
CA ASP A 217 11.80 9.19 -14.15
C ASP A 217 12.10 8.24 -13.01
N LYS A 218 11.36 8.33 -11.92
CA LYS A 218 11.48 7.41 -10.79
C LYS A 218 11.14 5.97 -11.19
N LEU A 219 10.09 5.78 -11.98
CA LEU A 219 9.75 4.48 -12.56
C LEU A 219 10.90 3.93 -13.40
N GLY A 220 11.52 4.74 -14.27
CA GLY A 220 12.69 4.35 -15.05
C GLY A 220 13.87 3.90 -14.18
N GLN A 221 14.15 4.61 -13.08
CA GLN A 221 15.18 4.22 -12.11
C GLN A 221 14.88 2.88 -11.46
N TYR A 222 13.63 2.64 -11.01
CA TYR A 222 13.21 1.35 -10.46
C TYR A 222 13.35 0.21 -11.47
N LEU A 223 12.88 0.40 -12.69
CA LEU A 223 12.98 -0.59 -13.75
C LEU A 223 14.45 -0.98 -14.01
N ALA A 224 15.33 0.01 -14.13
CA ALA A 224 16.76 -0.22 -14.33
C ALA A 224 17.38 -0.99 -13.17
N LEU A 225 17.09 -0.60 -11.91
CA LEU A 225 17.58 -1.26 -10.72
C LEU A 225 17.11 -2.72 -10.63
N ILE A 226 15.79 -2.94 -10.74
CA ILE A 226 15.17 -4.27 -10.59
C ILE A 226 15.70 -5.22 -11.67
N THR A 227 15.78 -4.74 -12.90
CA THR A 227 16.27 -5.54 -14.03
C THR A 227 17.76 -5.85 -13.91
N LYS A 228 18.58 -4.93 -13.38
CA LYS A 228 20.01 -5.17 -13.10
C LYS A 228 20.21 -6.43 -12.23
N TYR A 229 19.32 -6.66 -11.26
CA TYR A 229 19.35 -7.85 -10.40
C TYR A 229 18.54 -9.04 -10.96
N GLY A 230 17.96 -8.90 -12.15
CA GLY A 230 17.23 -9.97 -12.84
C GLY A 230 15.86 -10.28 -12.27
N PHE A 231 15.28 -9.40 -11.41
CA PHE A 231 13.94 -9.57 -10.89
C PHE A 231 12.89 -9.09 -11.90
N GLN A 232 11.68 -9.67 -11.81
CA GLN A 232 10.49 -9.21 -12.52
C GLN A 232 9.92 -7.98 -11.84
N THR A 233 9.27 -7.08 -12.60
CA THR A 233 8.46 -5.99 -12.05
C THR A 233 6.97 -6.32 -12.15
N ASN A 234 6.22 -6.01 -11.09
CA ASN A 234 4.76 -6.07 -11.06
C ASN A 234 4.25 -4.68 -10.70
N ILE A 235 3.66 -3.99 -11.67
CA ILE A 235 3.34 -2.56 -11.58
C ILE A 235 1.83 -2.38 -11.48
N HIS A 236 1.38 -1.70 -10.41
CA HIS A 236 0.01 -1.24 -10.30
C HIS A 236 -0.18 -0.01 -11.21
N ALA A 237 -1.13 -0.07 -12.12
CA ALA A 237 -1.55 1.01 -12.98
C ALA A 237 -3.03 0.83 -13.32
N ILE A 238 -3.90 1.70 -12.80
CA ILE A 238 -5.36 1.65 -13.02
C ILE A 238 -5.78 2.72 -14.03
N GLY A 239 -5.36 3.96 -13.85
CA GLY A 239 -5.72 5.06 -14.73
C GLY A 239 -5.06 4.98 -16.10
N GLY A 240 -5.72 5.54 -17.12
CA GLY A 240 -5.21 5.57 -18.49
C GLY A 240 -3.86 6.26 -18.62
N ALA A 241 -3.62 7.35 -17.87
CA ALA A 241 -2.34 8.06 -17.87
C ALA A 241 -1.22 7.21 -17.24
N ALA A 242 -1.50 6.51 -16.12
CA ALA A 242 -0.54 5.62 -15.49
C ALA A 242 -0.18 4.44 -16.41
N ASN A 243 -1.18 3.79 -17.02
CA ASN A 243 -0.97 2.71 -17.99
C ASN A 243 -0.11 3.17 -19.18
N HIS A 244 -0.41 4.34 -19.75
CA HIS A 244 0.38 4.89 -20.85
C HIS A 244 1.84 5.09 -20.46
N MET A 245 2.09 5.72 -19.31
CA MET A 245 3.45 5.95 -18.78
C MET A 245 4.20 4.62 -18.55
N VAL A 246 3.55 3.62 -17.97
CA VAL A 246 4.16 2.30 -17.73
C VAL A 246 4.56 1.64 -19.05
N LEU A 247 3.65 1.57 -20.03
CA LEU A 247 3.90 0.95 -21.32
C LEU A 247 5.02 1.68 -22.09
N GLU A 248 5.05 3.01 -22.04
CA GLU A 248 6.13 3.79 -22.64
C GLU A 248 7.50 3.45 -22.03
N LYS A 249 7.59 3.41 -20.68
CA LYS A 249 8.85 3.10 -20.00
C LYS A 249 9.30 1.66 -20.25
N LEU A 250 8.38 0.70 -20.26
CA LEU A 250 8.70 -0.70 -20.59
C LEU A 250 9.15 -0.85 -22.04
N SER A 251 8.48 -0.20 -22.99
CA SER A 251 8.88 -0.22 -24.40
C SER A 251 10.30 0.36 -24.65
N LYS A 252 10.67 1.41 -23.92
CA LYS A 252 12.04 1.95 -23.99
C LYS A 252 13.06 0.94 -23.44
N LEU A 253 12.76 0.32 -22.32
CA LEU A 253 13.64 -0.68 -21.71
C LEU A 253 13.83 -1.92 -22.60
N ASP A 254 12.78 -2.38 -23.29
CA ASP A 254 12.85 -3.51 -24.23
C ASP A 254 13.72 -3.21 -25.46
N LYS A 255 13.67 -1.98 -25.99
CA LYS A 255 14.50 -1.56 -27.12
C LYS A 255 15.98 -1.47 -26.76
N GLU A 256 16.31 -1.14 -25.52
CA GLU A 256 17.68 -1.06 -25.02
C GLU A 256 18.29 -2.42 -24.67
N ARG A 257 17.48 -3.47 -24.60
CA ARG A 257 17.88 -4.83 -24.24
C ARG A 257 17.39 -5.83 -25.29
N SER A 258 18.24 -6.75 -25.70
CA SER A 258 17.81 -7.85 -26.58
C SER A 258 16.69 -8.67 -25.89
N ALA A 259 15.63 -8.95 -26.63
CA ALA A 259 14.30 -9.43 -26.23
C ALA A 259 14.21 -10.74 -25.37
N LYS A 260 15.29 -11.27 -24.81
CA LYS A 260 15.30 -12.56 -24.12
C LYS A 260 15.08 -12.50 -22.60
N THR A 261 15.00 -11.32 -21.98
CA THR A 261 15.14 -11.21 -20.52
C THR A 261 14.00 -10.47 -19.77
N LEU A 262 13.04 -9.88 -20.46
CA LEU A 262 12.00 -9.09 -19.81
C LEU A 262 10.69 -9.88 -19.72
N ARG A 263 10.34 -10.31 -18.52
CA ARG A 263 8.98 -10.72 -18.15
C ARG A 263 8.49 -9.71 -17.10
N HIS A 264 7.47 -8.97 -17.47
CA HIS A 264 6.79 -8.00 -16.60
C HIS A 264 5.40 -8.51 -16.25
#